data_5f3f4e743c58f3379c541a280b339414
#
_entry.id   5f3f4e743c58f3379c541a280b339414
#
_cell.length_a   1.000
_cell.length_b   1.000
_cell.length_c   1.000
_cell.angle_alpha   90.00
_cell.angle_beta   90.00
_cell.angle_gamma   90.00
#
_symmetry.space_group_name_H-M   'P 1'
#
loop_
_entity.id
_entity.type
_entity.pdbx_description
1 polymer ?
#
loop_
_entity_poly.entity_id
_entity_poly.type
_entity_poly.pdbx_seq_one_letter_code
_entity_poly.pdbx_strand_id
1 'polypeptide(L)'
;MLAKTFKKLAATLTVAVALFSSLAIPQTASSAETQYFPIASSRVGPYSAMGTGYYGAQIDYLNYVNMTGGVNGVMLTWQECETEYNAVKTVECYQR
;
A
#
# COMPACT_ATOMS: atom_id res chain seq x y z
N MET A 1 -52.31 -13.11 35.88
CA MET A 1 -51.88 -11.77 35.41
C MET A 1 -50.43 -11.68 35.01
N LEU A 2 -49.49 -12.32 35.67
CA LEU A 2 -48.05 -12.26 35.33
C LEU A 2 -47.67 -12.88 33.95
N ALA A 3 -48.34 -13.95 33.53
CA ALA A 3 -48.01 -14.62 32.26
C ALA A 3 -48.31 -13.80 30.99
N LYS A 4 -49.30 -12.89 31.06
CA LYS A 4 -49.62 -12.00 29.90
C LYS A 4 -48.64 -10.84 29.75
N THR A 5 -48.05 -10.38 30.85
CA THR A 5 -47.05 -9.31 30.83
C THR A 5 -45.69 -9.80 30.29
N PHE A 6 -45.33 -11.04 30.59
CA PHE A 6 -44.09 -11.65 30.09
C PHE A 6 -44.09 -11.89 28.56
N LYS A 7 -45.27 -12.26 27.99
CA LYS A 7 -45.38 -12.41 26.52
C LYS A 7 -45.24 -11.10 25.75
N LYS A 8 -45.66 -9.98 26.33
CA LYS A 8 -45.51 -8.66 25.71
C LYS A 8 -44.08 -8.11 25.81
N LEU A 9 -43.38 -8.43 26.90
CA LEU A 9 -41.96 -8.04 27.04
C LEU A 9 -41.03 -8.83 26.08
N ALA A 10 -41.31 -10.12 25.86
CA ALA A 10 -40.53 -10.95 24.96
C ALA A 10 -40.67 -10.52 23.47
N ALA A 11 -41.86 -10.04 23.09
CA ALA A 11 -42.12 -9.58 21.72
C ALA A 11 -41.44 -8.24 21.40
N THR A 12 -41.27 -7.37 22.39
CA THR A 12 -40.60 -6.08 22.21
C THR A 12 -39.05 -6.20 22.16
N LEU A 13 -38.49 -7.21 22.83
CA LEU A 13 -37.04 -7.44 22.81
C LEU A 13 -36.57 -8.03 21.49
N THR A 14 -37.37 -8.87 20.82
CA THR A 14 -37.02 -9.49 19.54
C THR A 14 -36.99 -8.49 18.37
N VAL A 15 -37.82 -7.46 18.40
CA VAL A 15 -37.86 -6.42 17.36
C VAL A 15 -36.64 -5.48 17.44
N ALA A 16 -36.13 -5.21 18.64
CA ALA A 16 -34.99 -4.33 18.86
C ALA A 16 -33.65 -4.95 18.34
N VAL A 17 -33.51 -6.27 18.42
CA VAL A 17 -32.29 -6.97 17.95
C VAL A 17 -32.26 -7.04 16.42
N ALA A 18 -33.41 -7.12 15.74
CA ALA A 18 -33.48 -7.19 14.29
C ALA A 18 -33.10 -5.85 13.57
N LEU A 19 -33.25 -4.72 14.26
CA LEU A 19 -32.93 -3.39 13.70
C LEU A 19 -31.45 -3.03 13.78
N PHE A 20 -30.64 -3.71 14.59
CA PHE A 20 -29.23 -3.47 14.69
C PHE A 20 -28.38 -4.24 13.65
N SER A 21 -28.98 -5.18 12.93
CA SER A 21 -28.26 -6.03 11.97
C SER A 21 -28.06 -5.39 10.58
N SER A 22 -28.61 -4.20 10.32
CA SER A 22 -28.62 -3.60 8.97
C SER A 22 -27.59 -2.49 8.77
N LEU A 23 -26.69 -2.24 9.71
CA LEU A 23 -25.61 -1.26 9.59
C LEU A 23 -24.25 -1.93 9.30
N ALA A 24 -24.23 -3.02 8.55
CA ALA A 24 -23.02 -3.46 7.89
C ALA A 24 -22.73 -2.47 6.74
N ILE A 25 -22.04 -1.37 7.07
CA ILE A 25 -21.45 -0.50 6.07
C ILE A 25 -20.47 -1.37 5.29
N PRO A 26 -20.64 -1.54 3.97
CA PRO A 26 -19.62 -2.22 3.18
C PRO A 26 -18.33 -1.41 3.31
N GLN A 27 -17.35 -1.93 4.04
CA GLN A 27 -16.00 -1.41 3.97
C GLN A 27 -15.53 -1.70 2.56
N THR A 28 -15.58 -0.70 1.69
CA THR A 28 -14.83 -0.73 0.44
C THR A 28 -13.36 -0.85 0.85
N ALA A 29 -12.77 -2.01 0.59
CA ALA A 29 -11.34 -2.17 0.72
C ALA A 29 -10.72 -1.16 -0.24
N SER A 30 -10.23 -0.03 0.31
CA SER A 30 -9.42 0.91 -0.44
C SER A 30 -8.18 0.13 -0.84
N SER A 31 -7.99 -0.11 -2.13
CA SER A 31 -6.71 -0.60 -2.62
C SER A 31 -5.66 0.41 -2.15
N ALA A 32 -4.63 -0.06 -1.44
CA ALA A 32 -3.57 0.81 -0.99
C ALA A 32 -2.99 1.53 -2.20
N GLU A 33 -3.05 2.86 -2.19
CA GLU A 33 -2.45 3.66 -3.26
C GLU A 33 -0.94 3.43 -3.25
N THR A 34 -0.36 3.28 -4.43
CA THR A 34 1.08 3.14 -4.60
C THR A 34 1.58 4.19 -5.57
N GLN A 35 2.78 4.73 -5.28
CA GLN A 35 3.50 5.60 -6.19
C GLN A 35 4.71 4.86 -6.76
N TYR A 36 4.78 4.79 -8.08
CA TYR A 36 5.87 4.15 -8.78
C TYR A 36 7.02 5.12 -9.08
N PHE A 37 8.26 4.67 -8.84
CA PHE A 37 9.51 5.38 -9.16
C PHE A 37 10.41 4.49 -10.01
N PRO A 38 10.64 4.80 -11.28
CA PRO A 38 11.68 4.13 -12.06
C PRO A 38 13.07 4.57 -11.57
N ILE A 39 13.98 3.61 -11.40
CA ILE A 39 15.37 3.87 -10.99
C ILE A 39 16.28 3.47 -12.13
N ALA A 40 16.85 4.44 -12.82
CA ALA A 40 17.91 4.21 -13.81
C ALA A 40 19.26 4.20 -13.10
N SER A 41 19.82 3.02 -12.86
CA SER A 41 21.06 2.86 -12.09
C SER A 41 22.32 2.79 -12.94
N SER A 42 23.46 3.01 -12.30
CA SER A 42 24.80 2.88 -12.87
C SER A 42 25.70 2.15 -11.88
N ARG A 43 25.35 0.90 -11.57
CA ARG A 43 26.12 0.03 -10.65
C ARG A 43 27.28 -0.65 -11.36
N VAL A 44 27.25 -0.69 -12.70
CA VAL A 44 28.27 -1.22 -13.58
C VAL A 44 28.81 -0.10 -14.46
N GLY A 45 30.04 -0.25 -14.98
CA GLY A 45 30.68 0.72 -15.86
C GLY A 45 31.53 1.76 -15.12
N PRO A 46 31.77 2.94 -15.73
CA PRO A 46 32.80 3.90 -15.27
C PRO A 46 32.50 4.52 -13.91
N TYR A 47 31.23 4.51 -13.49
CA TYR A 47 30.77 5.08 -12.20
C TYR A 47 30.36 4.03 -11.17
N SER A 48 30.70 2.75 -11.40
CA SER A 48 30.28 1.64 -10.53
C SER A 48 30.73 1.78 -9.08
N ALA A 49 31.90 2.36 -8.84
CA ALA A 49 32.44 2.55 -7.49
C ALA A 49 31.51 3.43 -6.61
N MET A 50 30.90 4.45 -7.21
CA MET A 50 29.92 5.31 -6.53
C MET A 50 28.50 4.74 -6.65
N GLY A 51 28.14 4.25 -7.83
CA GLY A 51 26.79 3.79 -8.17
C GLY A 51 26.29 2.64 -7.30
N THR A 52 27.17 1.68 -6.99
CA THR A 52 26.80 0.54 -6.16
C THR A 52 26.30 0.98 -4.77
N GLY A 53 27.03 1.85 -4.10
CA GLY A 53 26.62 2.36 -2.78
C GLY A 53 25.42 3.30 -2.87
N TYR A 54 25.41 4.23 -3.82
CA TYR A 54 24.36 5.24 -3.97
C TYR A 54 22.99 4.60 -4.24
N TYR A 55 22.88 3.74 -5.25
CA TYR A 55 21.59 3.12 -5.60
C TYR A 55 21.15 2.08 -4.57
N GLY A 56 22.10 1.41 -3.90
CA GLY A 56 21.80 0.56 -2.75
C GLY A 56 21.14 1.35 -1.62
N ALA A 57 21.76 2.45 -1.21
CA ALA A 57 21.22 3.31 -0.16
C ALA A 57 19.87 3.94 -0.55
N GLN A 58 19.66 4.28 -1.82
CA GLN A 58 18.38 4.79 -2.30
C GLN A 58 17.28 3.75 -2.12
N ILE A 59 17.50 2.50 -2.51
CA ILE A 59 16.52 1.42 -2.36
C ILE A 59 16.26 1.12 -0.88
N ASP A 60 17.30 1.09 -0.06
CA ASP A 60 17.16 0.90 1.38
C ASP A 60 16.30 2.01 2.02
N TYR A 61 16.48 3.25 1.58
CA TYR A 61 15.67 4.36 2.04
C TYR A 61 14.21 4.24 1.61
N LEU A 62 13.91 3.84 0.37
CA LEU A 62 12.55 3.59 -0.09
C LEU A 62 11.87 2.47 0.71
N ASN A 63 12.60 1.39 1.02
CA ASN A 63 12.13 0.33 1.91
C ASN A 63 11.82 0.87 3.31
N TYR A 64 12.72 1.67 3.88
CA TYR A 64 12.51 2.29 5.19
C TYR A 64 11.25 3.17 5.20
N VAL A 65 11.03 4.00 4.18
CA VAL A 65 9.81 4.80 4.05
C VAL A 65 8.57 3.92 4.05
N ASN A 66 8.57 2.82 3.29
CA ASN A 66 7.46 1.88 3.28
C ASN A 66 7.24 1.19 4.64
N MET A 67 8.29 0.80 5.34
CA MET A 67 8.20 0.22 6.69
C MET A 67 7.60 1.18 7.71
N THR A 68 7.74 2.48 7.49
CA THR A 68 7.17 3.53 8.36
C THR A 68 5.79 4.01 7.94
N GLY A 69 5.15 3.35 6.96
CA GLY A 69 3.79 3.64 6.52
C GLY A 69 3.68 4.42 5.21
N GLY A 70 4.76 4.53 4.44
CA GLY A 70 4.78 5.26 3.18
C GLY A 70 4.80 6.78 3.34
N VAL A 71 4.47 7.49 2.30
CA VAL A 71 4.31 8.96 2.32
C VAL A 71 2.83 9.29 2.35
N ASN A 72 2.34 9.84 3.45
CA ASN A 72 0.91 10.09 3.68
C ASN A 72 0.03 8.84 3.45
N GLY A 73 0.53 7.67 3.83
CA GLY A 73 -0.17 6.39 3.64
C GLY A 73 -0.02 5.78 2.25
N VAL A 74 0.66 6.45 1.30
CA VAL A 74 0.94 5.95 -0.05
C VAL A 74 2.24 5.16 -0.03
N MET A 75 2.20 3.88 -0.44
CA MET A 75 3.39 3.03 -0.52
C MET A 75 4.16 3.32 -1.79
N LEU A 76 5.50 3.21 -1.69
CA LEU A 76 6.39 3.41 -2.82
C LEU A 76 6.70 2.08 -3.50
N THR A 77 6.67 2.04 -4.81
CA THR A 77 7.09 0.91 -5.63
C THR A 77 8.14 1.36 -6.63
N TRP A 78 9.04 0.48 -7.01
CA TRP A 78 10.11 0.82 -7.95
C TRP A 78 10.53 -0.39 -8.75
N GLN A 79 11.18 -0.09 -9.86
CA GLN A 79 11.95 -1.06 -10.63
C GLN A 79 13.29 -0.43 -10.97
N GLU A 80 14.37 -1.15 -10.66
CA GLU A 80 15.72 -0.74 -11.03
C GLU A 80 16.06 -1.28 -12.42
N CYS A 81 16.61 -0.41 -13.29
CA CYS A 81 17.11 -0.76 -14.60
C CYS A 81 18.55 -0.26 -14.72
N GLU A 82 19.48 -1.19 -14.92
CA GLU A 82 20.91 -0.87 -15.04
C GLU A 82 21.24 -0.24 -16.40
N THR A 83 21.82 0.96 -16.37
CA THR A 83 22.15 1.74 -17.57
C THR A 83 23.63 1.70 -17.94
N GLU A 84 24.50 1.26 -17.05
CA GLU A 84 25.96 1.33 -17.19
C GLU A 84 26.47 2.75 -17.52
N TYR A 85 25.69 3.78 -17.18
CA TYR A 85 25.91 5.17 -17.57
C TYR A 85 25.99 5.36 -19.10
N ASN A 86 25.24 4.55 -19.84
CA ASN A 86 25.18 4.58 -21.30
C ASN A 86 23.87 5.20 -21.78
N ALA A 87 23.93 6.16 -22.68
CA ALA A 87 22.76 6.90 -23.17
C ALA A 87 21.73 5.99 -23.85
N VAL A 88 22.16 5.01 -24.64
CA VAL A 88 21.25 4.08 -25.33
C VAL A 88 20.52 3.22 -24.32
N LYS A 89 21.24 2.61 -23.37
CA LYS A 89 20.64 1.81 -22.29
C LYS A 89 19.70 2.64 -21.42
N THR A 90 20.03 3.91 -21.18
CA THR A 90 19.14 4.81 -20.42
C THR A 90 17.82 5.02 -21.15
N VAL A 91 17.82 5.20 -22.46
CA VAL A 91 16.60 5.30 -23.28
C VAL A 91 15.81 4.00 -23.25
N GLU A 92 16.47 2.85 -23.37
CA GLU A 92 15.81 1.54 -23.26
C GLU A 92 15.17 1.33 -21.89
N CYS A 93 15.85 1.71 -20.79
CA CYS A 93 15.28 1.68 -19.44
C CYS A 93 14.05 2.59 -19.29
N TYR A 94 14.05 3.74 -19.93
CA TYR A 94 12.94 4.69 -19.90
C TYR A 94 11.71 4.19 -20.66
N GLN A 95 11.89 3.39 -21.72
CA GLN A 95 10.82 2.89 -22.58
C GLN A 95 10.11 1.63 -22.04
N ARG A 96 10.62 1.02 -20.98
CA ARG A 96 10.07 -0.18 -20.34
C ARG A 96 8.97 0.18 -19.34
#